data_c571abc4503099aff96fefe4e584f840
#
_entry.id   c571abc4503099aff96fefe4e584f840
#
_cell.length_a   1.000
_cell.length_b   1.000
_cell.length_c   1.000
_cell.angle_alpha   90.00
_cell.angle_beta   90.00
_cell.angle_gamma   90.00
#
_symmetry.space_group_name_H-M   'P 1'
#
loop_
_entity.id
_entity.type
_entity.pdbx_description
1 polymer ?
#
loop_
_entity_poly.entity_id
_entity_poly.type
_entity_poly.pdbx_seq_one_letter_code
_entity_poly.pdbx_strand_id
1 'polypeptide(L)' 'FIRVHRSTILRRDTITGLRHDGLGVWSAELGEKEPVRIGRTFLKSVKAMAGR' A
#
# COMPACT_ATOMS: atom_id res chain seq x y z
N PHE A 1 6.91 10.45 0.20
CA PHE A 1 5.93 9.77 -0.67
C PHE A 1 6.42 8.38 -1.04
N ILE A 2 5.48 7.48 -1.24
CA ILE A 2 5.80 6.13 -1.68
C ILE A 2 4.89 5.76 -2.85
N ARG A 3 5.48 5.15 -3.87
CA ARG A 3 4.71 4.70 -5.02
C ARG A 3 4.13 3.32 -4.72
N VAL A 4 2.81 3.22 -4.80
CA VAL A 4 2.10 1.96 -4.56
C VAL A 4 1.58 1.34 -5.85
N HIS A 5 1.56 2.12 -6.91
CA HIS A 5 1.14 1.68 -8.23
C HIS A 5 1.82 2.59 -9.24
N ARG A 6 1.99 2.13 -10.47
CA ARG A 6 2.65 2.95 -11.49
C ARG A 6 1.99 4.30 -11.72
N SER A 7 0.71 4.40 -11.36
CA SER A 7 -0.05 5.65 -11.53
C SER A 7 -0.47 6.26 -10.19
N THR A 8 -0.02 5.71 -9.07
CA THR A 8 -0.48 6.16 -7.76
C THR A 8 0.68 6.32 -6.80
N ILE A 9 0.81 7.52 -6.23
CA ILE A 9 1.80 7.82 -5.21
C ILE A 9 1.06 8.30 -3.97
N LEU A 10 1.41 7.74 -2.81
CA LEU A 10 0.77 8.08 -1.54
C LEU A 10 1.81 8.65 -0.58
N ARG A 11 1.34 9.43 0.39
CA ARG A 11 2.19 9.86 1.49
C ARG A 11 2.32 8.73 2.49
N ARG A 12 3.55 8.50 2.94
CA ARG A 12 3.82 7.42 3.89
C ARG A 12 2.98 7.53 5.15
N ASP A 13 2.84 8.73 5.66
CA ASP A 13 2.14 8.96 6.91
C ASP A 13 0.62 8.78 6.81
N THR A 14 0.08 8.69 5.60
CA THR A 14 -1.35 8.44 5.43
C THR A 14 -1.67 6.95 5.43
N ILE A 15 -0.67 6.10 5.29
CA ILE A 15 -0.88 4.65 5.26
C ILE A 15 -0.93 4.13 6.69
N THR A 16 -2.08 3.62 7.11
CA THR A 16 -2.28 3.11 8.47
C THR A 16 -2.01 1.62 8.57
N GLY A 17 -1.97 0.91 7.46
CA GLY A 17 -1.70 -0.52 7.48
C GLY A 17 -1.75 -1.12 6.09
N LEU A 18 -1.52 -2.41 6.03
CA LEU A 18 -1.61 -3.16 4.78
C LEU A 18 -2.67 -4.23 4.92
N ARG A 19 -3.40 -4.47 3.85
CA ARG A 19 -4.47 -5.46 3.83
C ARG A 19 -4.22 -6.47 2.71
N HIS A 20 -4.39 -7.74 3.04
CA HIS A 20 -4.25 -8.83 2.08
C HIS A 20 -5.60 -9.53 1.93
N ASP A 21 -6.07 -9.68 0.70
CA ASP A 21 -7.41 -10.21 0.46
C ASP A 21 -7.45 -11.74 0.31
N GLY A 22 -6.31 -12.38 0.41
CA GLY A 22 -6.25 -13.83 0.27
C GLY A 22 -6.03 -14.33 -1.15
N LEU A 23 -6.11 -13.45 -2.13
CA LEU A 23 -5.92 -13.79 -3.54
C LEU A 23 -4.60 -13.26 -4.10
N GLY A 24 -3.70 -12.87 -3.21
CA GLY A 24 -2.43 -12.30 -3.64
C GLY A 24 -2.47 -10.81 -3.91
N VAL A 25 -3.60 -10.19 -3.63
CA VAL A 25 -3.76 -8.74 -3.83
C VAL A 25 -3.59 -8.03 -2.49
N TRP A 26 -2.74 -7.03 -2.49
CA TRP A 26 -2.50 -6.22 -1.30
C TRP A 26 -3.03 -4.81 -1.52
N SER A 27 -3.50 -4.21 -0.44
CA SER A 27 -4.00 -2.84 -0.47
C SER A 27 -3.42 -2.07 0.69
N ALA A 28 -3.20 -0.77 0.48
CA ALA A 28 -2.77 0.13 1.55
C ALA A 28 -4.00 0.73 2.21
N GLU A 29 -4.11 0.54 3.51
CA GLU A 29 -5.21 1.13 4.27
C GLU A 29 -4.88 2.57 4.62
N LEU A 30 -5.81 3.46 4.38
CA LEU A 30 -5.61 4.90 4.53
C LEU A 30 -6.52 5.50 5.61
N GLY A 31 -6.73 4.77 6.69
CA GLY A 31 -7.60 5.26 7.75
C GLY A 31 -9.06 5.29 7.32
N GLU A 32 -9.62 6.49 7.23
CA GLU A 32 -11.02 6.64 6.87
C GLU A 32 -11.29 6.56 5.37
N LYS A 33 -10.24 6.61 4.57
CA LYS A 33 -10.39 6.55 3.12
C LYS A 33 -10.40 5.11 2.64
N GLU A 34 -10.88 4.91 1.41
CA GLU A 34 -10.89 3.59 0.82
C GLU A 34 -9.47 3.08 0.62
N PRO A 35 -9.24 1.77 0.80
CA PRO A 35 -7.91 1.20 0.55
C PRO A 35 -7.50 1.38 -0.89
N VAL A 36 -6.21 1.59 -1.10
CA VAL A 36 -5.64 1.75 -2.43
C VAL A 36 -4.87 0.48 -2.77
N ARG A 37 -5.17 -0.09 -3.93
CA ARG A 37 -4.52 -1.32 -4.37
C ARG A 37 -3.04 -1.07 -4.64
N ILE A 38 -2.21 -1.99 -4.16
CA ILE A 38 -0.77 -1.92 -4.35
C ILE A 38 -0.38 -2.78 -5.54
N GLY A 39 0.35 -2.19 -6.49
CA GLY A 39 0.86 -2.94 -7.62
C GLY A 39 1.86 -3.99 -7.18
N ARG A 40 1.85 -5.15 -7.84
CA ARG A 40 2.73 -6.26 -7.46
C ARG A 40 4.19 -5.86 -7.43
N THR A 41 4.62 -5.06 -8.40
CA THR A 41 6.02 -4.64 -8.49
C THR A 41 6.41 -3.65 -7.40
N PHE A 42 5.44 -3.01 -6.76
CA PHE A 42 5.70 -2.02 -5.72
C PHE A 42 5.48 -2.58 -4.32
N LEU A 43 4.93 -3.78 -4.23
CA LEU A 43 4.57 -4.37 -2.95
C LEU A 43 5.77 -4.54 -2.03
N LYS A 44 6.89 -4.97 -2.57
CA LYS A 44 8.08 -5.20 -1.79
C LYS A 44 8.55 -3.93 -1.08
N SER A 45 8.54 -2.81 -1.81
CA SER A 45 8.93 -1.52 -1.22
C SER A 45 7.95 -1.08 -0.15
N VAL A 46 6.66 -1.26 -0.40
CA VAL A 46 5.63 -0.88 0.56
C VAL A 46 5.73 -1.74 1.82
N LYS A 47 5.94 -3.04 1.67
CA LYS A 47 6.09 -3.94 2.83
C LYS A 47 7.32 -3.60 3.64
N ALA A 48 8.42 -3.28 2.98
CA ALA A 48 9.65 -2.89 3.69
C ALA A 48 9.43 -1.63 4.50
N MET A 49 8.68 -0.67 3.98
CA MET A 49 8.38 0.56 4.68
C MET A 49 7.43 0.29 5.86
N ALA A 50 6.38 -0.47 5.63
CA ALA A 50 5.36 -0.73 6.64
C ALA A 50 5.83 -1.73 7.71
N GLY A 51 6.80 -2.56 7.38
CA GLY A 51 7.34 -3.54 8.31
C GLY A 51 8.23 -2.94 9.38
N ARG A 52 8.44 -1.65 9.32
CA ARG A 52 9.24 -0.95 10.32
C ARG A 52 8.35 -0.36 11.41
#